data_4f346bbf65e10f621248cb5c46696eee
#
_entry.id   4f346bbf65e10f621248cb5c46696eee
#
_cell.length_a   1.000
_cell.length_b   1.000
_cell.length_c   1.000
_cell.angle_alpha   90.00
_cell.angle_beta   90.00
_cell.angle_gamma   90.00
#
_symmetry.space_group_name_H-M   'P 1'
#
loop_
_entity.id
_entity.type
_entity.pdbx_description
1 polymer ?
#
loop_
_entity_poly.entity_id
_entity_poly.type
_entity_poly.pdbx_seq_one_letter_code
_entity_poly.pdbx_strand_id
1 'polypeptide(L)'
;VNLAAANNESLAEVSNVLIYSAMAVYTLAFLAHIAEWTFGSRSKVGRTAAALTANGTAAAPKIQVARKGGGTAVLERPKVVTRSSTGARDVPDGPGAAGGDQQGDMYGRIAVSLTALAFLIEAAGVVTRAVSVQRAPWGNMYEFSTTFSTVAVGAYLGFLLAKKNVRWIGLPLVTTVLLDLGIATTWLYTESDQLVPALHSYWLWIHVSTAIFCGAVFYLGAVATVLYLFRDSYENKLASGGNPGSFARSVLERLPAAASLDKFAYRINAAIFPLWTFTIIAGAIWAGDAWGRYWGWDAKEVWSFITWVAYAAYLHARATAGWKGRKAAYIALIAFACFLFNYYGVNLFVNSLHGYAGV
;
A
#
# COMPACT_ATOMS: atom_id res chain seq x y z
N VAL A 1 5.78 43.24 17.01
CA VAL A 1 5.87 42.07 16.12
C VAL A 1 6.80 41.08 16.81
N ASN A 2 6.27 39.95 17.18
CA ASN A 2 7.00 38.92 17.92
C ASN A 2 7.91 38.19 16.93
N LEU A 3 9.23 38.33 17.05
CA LEU A 3 10.22 37.69 16.16
C LEU A 3 10.02 36.15 16.05
N ALA A 4 9.50 35.53 17.11
CA ALA A 4 9.15 34.11 17.10
C ALA A 4 7.97 33.80 16.14
N ALA A 5 6.95 34.68 16.07
CA ALA A 5 5.84 34.50 15.13
C ALA A 5 6.28 34.70 13.68
N ALA A 6 7.14 35.70 13.40
CA ALA A 6 7.68 35.94 12.06
C ALA A 6 8.58 34.77 11.57
N ASN A 7 9.34 34.18 12.47
CA ASN A 7 10.15 32.99 12.13
C ASN A 7 9.27 31.76 11.86
N ASN A 8 8.12 31.62 12.51
CA ASN A 8 7.20 30.53 12.31
C ASN A 8 6.50 30.59 10.94
N GLU A 9 6.10 31.79 10.49
CA GLU A 9 5.49 31.99 9.16
C GLU A 9 6.46 31.65 8.04
N SER A 10 7.71 32.11 8.12
CA SER A 10 8.72 31.79 7.11
C SER A 10 9.02 30.29 7.02
N LEU A 11 9.02 29.58 8.15
CA LEU A 11 9.18 28.11 8.14
C LEU A 11 7.96 27.41 7.55
N ALA A 12 6.75 27.91 7.76
CA ALA A 12 5.55 27.38 7.15
C ALA A 12 5.57 27.53 5.62
N GLU A 13 6.01 28.70 5.12
CA GLU A 13 6.21 28.93 3.68
C GLU A 13 7.29 27.99 3.10
N VAL A 14 8.41 27.80 3.78
CA VAL A 14 9.44 26.83 3.37
C VAL A 14 8.86 25.42 3.31
N SER A 15 8.03 25.02 4.29
CA SER A 15 7.33 23.73 4.25
C SER A 15 6.48 23.58 2.98
N ASN A 16 5.69 24.59 2.64
CA ASN A 16 4.85 24.55 1.44
C ASN A 16 5.69 24.43 0.16
N VAL A 17 6.79 25.19 0.05
CA VAL A 17 7.72 25.08 -1.09
C VAL A 17 8.31 23.68 -1.19
N LEU A 18 8.67 23.07 -0.07
CA LEU A 18 9.20 21.69 -0.03
C LEU A 18 8.15 20.68 -0.47
N ILE A 19 6.90 20.80 -0.02
CA ILE A 19 5.81 19.90 -0.46
C ILE A 19 5.56 20.04 -1.96
N TYR A 20 5.47 21.26 -2.52
CA TYR A 20 5.33 21.44 -3.97
C TYR A 20 6.53 20.92 -4.75
N SER A 21 7.74 21.09 -4.21
CA SER A 21 8.97 20.54 -4.82
C SER A 21 8.95 19.01 -4.81
N ALA A 22 8.51 18.40 -3.72
CA ALA A 22 8.34 16.96 -3.63
C ALA A 22 7.33 16.45 -4.66
N MET A 23 6.18 17.12 -4.83
CA MET A 23 5.19 16.77 -5.85
C MET A 23 5.77 16.83 -7.27
N ALA A 24 6.60 17.82 -7.57
CA ALA A 24 7.29 17.90 -8.87
C ALA A 24 8.23 16.71 -9.08
N VAL A 25 9.01 16.34 -8.06
CA VAL A 25 9.91 15.17 -8.13
C VAL A 25 9.13 13.86 -8.17
N TYR A 26 8.02 13.72 -7.42
CA TYR A 26 7.11 12.57 -7.54
C TYR A 26 6.50 12.46 -8.94
N THR A 27 6.21 13.57 -9.61
CA THR A 27 5.74 13.56 -11.01
C THR A 27 6.82 12.98 -11.93
N LEU A 28 8.08 13.34 -11.74
CA LEU A 28 9.20 12.72 -12.47
C LEU A 28 9.37 11.23 -12.12
N ALA A 29 9.22 10.87 -10.84
CA ALA A 29 9.24 9.48 -10.39
C ALA A 29 8.09 8.67 -11.03
N PHE A 30 6.89 9.24 -11.11
CA PHE A 30 5.73 8.63 -11.76
C PHE A 30 6.00 8.35 -13.24
N LEU A 31 6.55 9.32 -13.97
CA LEU A 31 6.93 9.12 -15.37
C LEU A 31 8.02 8.06 -15.53
N ALA A 32 8.99 8.02 -14.62
CA ALA A 32 10.03 7.00 -14.60
C ALA A 32 9.47 5.60 -14.31
N HIS A 33 8.50 5.48 -13.39
CA HIS A 33 7.78 4.22 -13.14
C HIS A 33 6.93 3.79 -14.35
N ILE A 34 6.28 4.72 -15.05
CA ILE A 34 5.59 4.41 -16.32
C ILE A 34 6.60 3.90 -17.34
N ALA A 35 7.76 4.56 -17.48
CA ALA A 35 8.81 4.11 -18.39
C ALA A 35 9.33 2.71 -18.02
N GLU A 36 9.51 2.42 -16.72
CA GLU A 36 9.85 1.10 -16.22
C GLU A 36 8.79 0.06 -16.63
N TRP A 37 7.50 0.38 -16.46
CA TRP A 37 6.41 -0.52 -16.82
C TRP A 37 6.23 -0.68 -18.34
N THR A 38 6.55 0.34 -19.12
CA THR A 38 6.38 0.33 -20.58
C THR A 38 7.58 -0.30 -21.29
N PHE A 39 8.79 0.10 -20.92
CA PHE A 39 10.03 -0.29 -21.59
C PHE A 39 10.77 -1.42 -20.90
N GLY A 40 10.43 -1.78 -19.67
CA GLY A 40 11.05 -2.87 -18.90
C GLY A 40 10.97 -4.25 -19.58
N SER A 41 10.07 -4.45 -20.56
CA SER A 41 10.02 -5.66 -21.39
C SER A 41 11.27 -5.86 -22.27
N ARG A 42 12.06 -4.80 -22.47
CA ARG A 42 13.35 -4.87 -23.19
C ARG A 42 14.53 -5.13 -22.25
N SER A 43 14.30 -5.13 -20.95
CA SER A 43 15.31 -5.48 -19.94
C SER A 43 15.60 -7.00 -19.95
N LYS A 44 16.71 -7.42 -19.33
CA LYS A 44 17.01 -8.86 -19.13
C LYS A 44 15.85 -9.58 -18.46
N VAL A 45 15.18 -8.92 -17.52
CA VAL A 45 14.03 -9.44 -16.76
C VAL A 45 12.85 -9.74 -17.68
N GLY A 46 12.46 -8.81 -18.57
CA GLY A 46 11.40 -9.04 -19.54
C GLY A 46 11.70 -10.19 -20.51
N ARG A 47 12.97 -10.38 -20.87
CA ARG A 47 13.41 -11.49 -21.74
C ARG A 47 13.39 -12.84 -21.01
N THR A 48 13.83 -12.88 -19.78
CA THR A 48 13.79 -14.11 -18.95
C THR A 48 12.35 -14.51 -18.68
N ALA A 49 11.48 -13.57 -18.49
CA ALA A 49 10.05 -13.74 -18.31
C ALA A 49 9.37 -14.33 -19.54
N ALA A 50 9.62 -13.72 -20.69
CA ALA A 50 9.11 -14.24 -21.96
C ALA A 50 9.62 -15.67 -22.23
N ALA A 51 10.88 -15.96 -21.86
CA ALA A 51 11.45 -17.30 -21.97
C ALA A 51 10.79 -18.31 -21.02
N LEU A 52 10.50 -17.93 -19.79
CA LEU A 52 9.80 -18.78 -18.82
C LEU A 52 8.35 -19.04 -19.23
N THR A 53 7.68 -18.04 -19.77
CA THR A 53 6.31 -18.16 -20.28
C THR A 53 6.29 -19.03 -21.57
N ALA A 54 7.24 -18.84 -22.45
CA ALA A 54 7.39 -19.66 -23.67
C ALA A 54 7.71 -21.13 -23.34
N ASN A 55 8.54 -21.39 -22.33
CA ASN A 55 8.81 -22.76 -21.87
C ASN A 55 7.63 -23.40 -21.12
N GLY A 56 6.76 -22.60 -20.51
CA GLY A 56 5.50 -23.06 -19.90
C GLY A 56 4.43 -23.45 -20.91
N THR A 57 4.52 -22.98 -22.14
CA THR A 57 3.68 -23.38 -23.29
C THR A 57 4.32 -24.45 -24.15
N ALA A 58 5.60 -24.81 -23.91
CA ALA A 58 6.26 -25.91 -24.58
C ALA A 58 5.71 -27.23 -24.05
N ALA A 59 4.91 -27.87 -24.90
CA ALA A 59 4.52 -29.27 -24.97
C ALA A 59 4.56 -30.05 -23.64
N ALA A 60 3.37 -30.53 -23.22
CA ALA A 60 3.31 -31.69 -22.34
C ALA A 60 4.38 -32.71 -22.77
N PRO A 61 5.19 -33.21 -21.83
CA PRO A 61 6.24 -34.19 -22.19
C PRO A 61 5.57 -35.32 -22.92
N LYS A 62 5.96 -35.53 -24.19
CA LYS A 62 5.58 -36.72 -24.92
C LYS A 62 6.16 -37.88 -24.14
N ILE A 63 5.30 -38.66 -23.48
CA ILE A 63 5.65 -39.89 -22.83
C ILE A 63 6.12 -40.85 -23.91
N GLN A 64 7.42 -40.98 -24.12
CA GLN A 64 7.98 -42.07 -24.92
C GLN A 64 7.86 -43.34 -24.09
N VAL A 65 6.86 -44.14 -24.41
CA VAL A 65 6.75 -45.51 -23.90
C VAL A 65 7.84 -46.32 -24.56
N ALA A 66 8.97 -46.50 -23.89
CA ALA A 66 9.97 -47.48 -24.31
C ALA A 66 9.40 -48.88 -24.08
N ARG A 67 8.94 -49.53 -25.14
CA ARG A 67 8.64 -50.98 -25.10
C ARG A 67 9.96 -51.74 -24.95
N LYS A 68 10.20 -52.24 -23.77
CA LYS A 68 11.16 -53.32 -23.54
C LYS A 68 10.39 -54.56 -23.09
N GLY A 69 10.67 -55.71 -23.73
CA GLY A 69 9.84 -56.89 -23.68
C GLY A 69 9.58 -57.48 -22.30
N GLY A 70 8.43 -58.13 -22.18
CA GLY A 70 8.09 -59.24 -21.32
C GLY A 70 8.30 -59.04 -19.81
N GLY A 71 7.42 -58.31 -19.17
CA GLY A 71 7.29 -58.25 -17.72
C GLY A 71 6.10 -57.35 -17.37
N THR A 72 5.29 -57.79 -16.44
CA THR A 72 4.10 -57.11 -15.91
C THR A 72 4.42 -55.64 -15.62
N ALA A 73 3.91 -54.74 -16.49
CA ALA A 73 4.05 -53.30 -16.31
C ALA A 73 3.21 -52.86 -15.12
N VAL A 74 3.85 -52.58 -14.02
CA VAL A 74 3.25 -51.75 -12.97
C VAL A 74 3.09 -50.34 -13.57
N LEU A 75 1.86 -49.96 -13.90
CA LEU A 75 1.52 -48.60 -14.27
C LEU A 75 1.78 -47.73 -13.04
N GLU A 76 2.96 -47.14 -12.93
CA GLU A 76 3.12 -45.97 -12.07
C GLU A 76 2.12 -44.91 -12.55
N ARG A 77 1.12 -44.65 -11.73
CA ARG A 77 0.24 -43.52 -11.93
C ARG A 77 1.11 -42.29 -12.14
N PRO A 78 0.90 -41.50 -13.20
CA PRO A 78 1.58 -40.22 -13.31
C PRO A 78 1.27 -39.47 -12.02
N LYS A 79 2.33 -38.99 -11.33
CA LYS A 79 2.17 -38.08 -10.21
C LYS A 79 1.38 -36.89 -10.73
N VAL A 80 0.09 -36.94 -10.48
CA VAL A 80 -0.75 -35.73 -10.63
C VAL A 80 -0.17 -34.75 -9.64
N VAL A 81 0.59 -33.78 -10.12
CA VAL A 81 0.95 -32.62 -9.34
C VAL A 81 -0.35 -31.86 -9.11
N THR A 82 -1.12 -32.35 -8.13
CA THR A 82 -2.19 -31.53 -7.56
C THR A 82 -1.50 -30.26 -7.10
N ARG A 83 -1.84 -29.15 -7.72
CA ARG A 83 -1.56 -27.81 -7.19
C ARG A 83 -2.20 -27.74 -5.80
N SER A 84 -1.50 -28.28 -4.80
CA SER A 84 -1.88 -28.04 -3.42
C SER A 84 -1.65 -26.57 -3.16
N SER A 85 -2.59 -25.93 -2.49
CA SER A 85 -2.52 -24.54 -2.06
C SER A 85 -1.29 -24.26 -1.16
N THR A 86 -0.52 -25.27 -0.81
CA THR A 86 0.77 -25.22 -0.10
C THR A 86 1.98 -25.05 -1.02
N GLY A 87 1.83 -25.27 -2.34
CA GLY A 87 2.91 -25.10 -3.33
C GLY A 87 3.26 -23.67 -3.69
N ALA A 88 2.59 -22.68 -3.11
CA ALA A 88 2.90 -21.25 -3.34
C ALA A 88 4.22 -20.78 -2.71
N ARG A 89 5.00 -21.68 -2.08
CA ARG A 89 6.30 -21.31 -1.48
C ARG A 89 7.40 -21.09 -2.51
N ASP A 90 7.32 -21.68 -3.68
CA ASP A 90 8.40 -21.73 -4.66
C ASP A 90 8.01 -21.23 -6.06
N VAL A 91 6.85 -20.57 -6.20
CA VAL A 91 6.54 -19.88 -7.46
C VAL A 91 7.37 -18.60 -7.46
N PRO A 92 8.36 -18.45 -8.36
CA PRO A 92 9.08 -17.20 -8.48
C PRO A 92 8.08 -16.09 -8.76
N ASP A 93 8.27 -14.95 -8.10
CA ASP A 93 7.50 -13.75 -8.39
C ASP A 93 7.53 -13.51 -9.89
N GLY A 94 6.36 -13.17 -10.45
CA GLY A 94 6.25 -12.97 -11.89
C GLY A 94 7.27 -11.97 -12.42
N PRO A 95 7.59 -12.06 -13.70
CA PRO A 95 8.59 -11.23 -14.35
C PRO A 95 8.04 -9.81 -14.53
N GLY A 96 8.20 -8.98 -13.65
CA GLY A 96 7.79 -7.59 -13.78
C GLY A 96 8.79 -6.69 -13.09
N ALA A 97 8.35 -5.51 -12.75
CA ALA A 97 9.09 -4.61 -11.87
C ALA A 97 9.54 -5.29 -10.56
N ALA A 98 9.04 -6.50 -10.29
CA ALA A 98 9.33 -7.32 -9.13
C ALA A 98 10.23 -8.55 -9.39
N GLY A 99 10.71 -8.76 -10.59
CA GLY A 99 11.58 -9.91 -10.95
C GLY A 99 12.94 -9.90 -10.25
N GLY A 100 13.49 -11.09 -10.00
CA GLY A 100 14.70 -11.29 -9.17
C GLY A 100 16.00 -10.63 -9.64
N ASP A 101 16.06 -10.13 -10.87
CA ASP A 101 17.30 -9.53 -11.44
C ASP A 101 17.10 -8.04 -11.81
N GLN A 102 16.50 -7.29 -10.91
CA GLN A 102 16.18 -5.87 -11.09
C GLN A 102 17.41 -4.95 -11.08
N GLN A 103 18.57 -5.44 -10.65
CA GLN A 103 19.80 -4.62 -10.56
C GLN A 103 20.28 -4.08 -11.91
N GLY A 104 19.84 -4.66 -13.02
CA GLY A 104 20.17 -4.22 -14.37
C GLY A 104 19.16 -3.26 -15.02
N ASP A 105 18.01 -3.03 -14.40
CA ASP A 105 16.96 -2.19 -14.96
C ASP A 105 17.20 -0.71 -14.65
N MET A 106 17.65 0.05 -15.64
CA MET A 106 17.96 1.46 -15.52
C MET A 106 16.73 2.31 -15.12
N TYR A 107 15.59 2.09 -15.79
CA TYR A 107 14.39 2.91 -15.53
C TYR A 107 13.87 2.72 -14.10
N GLY A 108 13.88 1.51 -13.61
CA GLY A 108 13.45 1.24 -12.26
C GLY A 108 14.42 1.77 -11.21
N ARG A 109 15.72 1.80 -11.46
CA ARG A 109 16.67 2.47 -10.56
C ARG A 109 16.42 3.96 -10.53
N ILE A 110 16.18 4.59 -11.68
CA ILE A 110 15.82 6.01 -11.77
C ILE A 110 14.52 6.27 -11.02
N ALA A 111 13.48 5.46 -11.25
CA ALA A 111 12.19 5.60 -10.59
C ALA A 111 12.31 5.54 -9.06
N VAL A 112 13.02 4.52 -8.52
CA VAL A 112 13.24 4.38 -7.08
C VAL A 112 14.09 5.52 -6.53
N SER A 113 15.13 5.96 -7.25
CA SER A 113 15.98 7.07 -6.81
C SER A 113 15.21 8.39 -6.75
N LEU A 114 14.36 8.67 -7.75
CA LEU A 114 13.49 9.85 -7.75
C LEU A 114 12.43 9.76 -6.63
N THR A 115 11.86 8.57 -6.40
CA THR A 115 10.92 8.35 -5.29
C THR A 115 11.61 8.61 -3.94
N ALA A 116 12.86 8.14 -3.77
CA ALA A 116 13.62 8.39 -2.55
C ALA A 116 13.97 9.89 -2.37
N LEU A 117 14.32 10.57 -3.46
CA LEU A 117 14.58 12.02 -3.42
C LEU A 117 13.31 12.79 -3.06
N ALA A 118 12.18 12.47 -3.69
CA ALA A 118 10.89 13.09 -3.39
C ALA A 118 10.49 12.87 -1.92
N PHE A 119 10.66 11.64 -1.42
CA PHE A 119 10.46 11.30 -0.01
C PHE A 119 11.29 12.17 0.94
N LEU A 120 12.56 12.37 0.65
CA LEU A 120 13.43 13.19 1.49
C LEU A 120 13.00 14.66 1.51
N ILE A 121 12.59 15.19 0.36
CA ILE A 121 12.07 16.56 0.24
C ILE A 121 10.74 16.70 0.99
N GLU A 122 9.82 15.75 0.81
CA GLU A 122 8.53 15.71 1.50
C GLU A 122 8.71 15.59 3.02
N ALA A 123 9.57 14.68 3.47
CA ALA A 123 9.88 14.51 4.89
C ALA A 123 10.48 15.80 5.49
N ALA A 124 11.35 16.50 4.75
CA ALA A 124 11.85 17.79 5.16
C ALA A 124 10.72 18.83 5.26
N GLY A 125 9.76 18.84 4.33
CA GLY A 125 8.58 19.69 4.39
C GLY A 125 7.71 19.42 5.62
N VAL A 126 7.45 18.15 5.92
CA VAL A 126 6.68 17.72 7.10
C VAL A 126 7.42 18.12 8.41
N VAL A 127 8.74 17.90 8.47
CA VAL A 127 9.55 18.31 9.63
C VAL A 127 9.56 19.83 9.79
N THR A 128 9.71 20.58 8.71
CA THR A 128 9.70 22.05 8.74
C THR A 128 8.35 22.57 9.23
N ARG A 129 7.24 21.91 8.81
CA ARG A 129 5.89 22.22 9.32
C ARG A 129 5.79 21.95 10.82
N ALA A 130 6.30 20.81 11.30
CA ALA A 130 6.34 20.50 12.73
C ALA A 130 7.10 21.55 13.52
N VAL A 131 8.25 22.00 13.02
CA VAL A 131 9.08 23.03 13.68
C VAL A 131 8.39 24.37 13.68
N SER A 132 7.67 24.76 12.59
CA SER A 132 6.97 26.04 12.51
C SER A 132 5.87 26.18 13.56
N VAL A 133 5.21 25.08 13.92
CA VAL A 133 4.13 25.05 14.94
C VAL A 133 4.58 24.49 16.29
N GLN A 134 5.86 24.05 16.40
CA GLN A 134 6.43 23.42 17.62
C GLN A 134 5.59 22.27 18.18
N ARG A 135 4.97 21.49 17.31
CA ARG A 135 4.13 20.33 17.63
C ARG A 135 4.20 19.27 16.53
N ALA A 136 3.57 18.12 16.80
CA ALA A 136 3.41 17.09 15.79
C ALA A 136 2.63 17.60 14.56
N PRO A 137 3.10 17.28 13.32
CA PRO A 137 2.53 17.79 12.09
C PRO A 137 1.34 16.94 11.62
N TRP A 138 0.31 16.79 12.45
CA TRP A 138 -0.93 16.05 12.16
C TRP A 138 -2.14 16.59 12.94
N GLY A 139 -2.15 17.91 13.18
CA GLY A 139 -3.24 18.59 13.87
C GLY A 139 -4.45 18.88 13.00
N ASN A 140 -4.33 18.82 11.68
CA ASN A 140 -5.41 18.99 10.70
C ASN A 140 -5.30 17.99 9.55
N MET A 141 -6.27 17.98 8.63
CA MET A 141 -6.28 17.02 7.51
C MET A 141 -5.12 17.22 6.53
N TYR A 142 -4.70 18.44 6.26
CA TYR A 142 -3.55 18.71 5.40
C TYR A 142 -2.28 18.09 5.98
N GLU A 143 -2.00 18.35 7.25
CA GLU A 143 -0.84 17.82 7.95
C GLU A 143 -0.89 16.30 8.06
N PHE A 144 -2.07 15.75 8.32
CA PHE A 144 -2.26 14.29 8.37
C PHE A 144 -1.99 13.66 7.01
N SER A 145 -2.55 14.18 5.91
CA SER A 145 -2.32 13.66 4.55
C SER A 145 -0.84 13.71 4.15
N THR A 146 -0.17 14.84 4.36
CA THR A 146 1.26 14.97 4.02
C THR A 146 2.13 14.04 4.85
N THR A 147 1.81 13.83 6.13
CA THR A 147 2.52 12.88 6.98
C THR A 147 2.20 11.44 6.58
N PHE A 148 0.93 11.14 6.25
CA PHE A 148 0.50 9.82 5.80
C PHE A 148 1.20 9.40 4.51
N SER A 149 1.26 10.26 3.50
CA SER A 149 1.96 9.97 2.25
C SER A 149 3.47 9.78 2.47
N THR A 150 4.09 10.62 3.30
CA THR A 150 5.50 10.44 3.73
C THR A 150 5.71 9.06 4.37
N VAL A 151 4.86 8.63 5.31
CA VAL A 151 4.98 7.32 5.98
C VAL A 151 4.75 6.18 5.00
N ALA A 152 3.79 6.30 4.08
CA ALA A 152 3.51 5.27 3.08
C ALA A 152 4.70 5.06 2.13
N VAL A 153 5.32 6.15 1.65
CA VAL A 153 6.53 6.06 0.82
C VAL A 153 7.72 5.56 1.64
N GLY A 154 7.87 6.03 2.88
CA GLY A 154 8.91 5.54 3.80
C GLY A 154 8.80 4.03 4.05
N ALA A 155 7.59 3.50 4.25
CA ALA A 155 7.36 2.07 4.40
C ALA A 155 7.75 1.28 3.13
N TYR A 156 7.38 1.78 1.96
CA TYR A 156 7.79 1.21 0.67
C TYR A 156 9.31 1.16 0.52
N LEU A 157 9.99 2.28 0.76
CA LEU A 157 11.45 2.36 0.69
C LEU A 157 12.10 1.44 1.74
N GLY A 158 11.53 1.36 2.94
CA GLY A 158 11.96 0.43 3.99
C GLY A 158 11.87 -1.03 3.56
N PHE A 159 10.79 -1.43 2.88
CA PHE A 159 10.69 -2.77 2.30
C PHE A 159 11.74 -3.04 1.22
N LEU A 160 12.04 -2.05 0.38
CA LEU A 160 13.11 -2.17 -0.63
C LEU A 160 14.49 -2.31 0.02
N LEU A 161 14.79 -1.52 1.06
CA LEU A 161 16.03 -1.62 1.84
C LEU A 161 16.15 -2.98 2.52
N ALA A 162 15.03 -3.52 3.02
CA ALA A 162 14.95 -4.89 3.55
C ALA A 162 14.99 -5.97 2.46
N LYS A 163 15.34 -5.61 1.22
CA LYS A 163 15.45 -6.51 0.05
C LYS A 163 14.17 -7.31 -0.22
N LYS A 164 13.00 -6.75 0.12
CA LYS A 164 11.71 -7.34 -0.23
C LYS A 164 11.38 -7.02 -1.68
N ASN A 165 10.74 -7.97 -2.35
CA ASN A 165 10.36 -7.85 -3.75
C ASN A 165 9.03 -7.07 -3.88
N VAL A 166 9.05 -5.76 -3.61
CA VAL A 166 7.87 -4.87 -3.59
C VAL A 166 7.93 -3.74 -4.63
N ARG A 167 8.88 -3.78 -5.54
CA ARG A 167 9.08 -2.72 -6.53
C ARG A 167 7.85 -2.46 -7.42
N TRP A 168 7.03 -3.49 -7.61
CA TRP A 168 5.75 -3.44 -8.31
C TRP A 168 4.73 -2.49 -7.65
N ILE A 169 4.92 -2.15 -6.36
CA ILE A 169 4.06 -1.17 -5.65
C ILE A 169 4.40 0.26 -6.09
N GLY A 170 5.61 0.52 -6.59
CA GLY A 170 6.11 1.87 -6.83
C GLY A 170 5.18 2.74 -7.69
N LEU A 171 4.72 2.24 -8.83
CA LEU A 171 3.82 2.99 -9.71
C LEU A 171 2.47 3.32 -9.03
N PRO A 172 1.70 2.35 -8.52
CA PRO A 172 0.44 2.66 -7.84
C PRO A 172 0.64 3.53 -6.59
N LEU A 173 1.72 3.33 -5.83
CA LEU A 173 2.03 4.16 -4.67
C LEU A 173 2.26 5.63 -5.05
N VAL A 174 3.17 5.90 -6.00
CA VAL A 174 3.48 7.27 -6.40
C VAL A 174 2.26 7.94 -7.03
N THR A 175 1.43 7.19 -7.77
CA THR A 175 0.17 7.70 -8.32
C THR A 175 -0.76 8.19 -7.21
N THR A 176 -0.98 7.38 -6.19
CA THR A 176 -1.90 7.72 -5.11
C THR A 176 -1.33 8.78 -4.17
N VAL A 177 -0.02 8.80 -3.94
CA VAL A 177 0.64 9.88 -3.19
C VAL A 177 0.47 11.22 -3.91
N LEU A 178 0.64 11.28 -5.23
CA LEU A 178 0.39 12.49 -6.00
C LEU A 178 -1.08 12.95 -5.93
N LEU A 179 -2.02 12.01 -5.94
CA LEU A 179 -3.45 12.33 -5.77
C LEU A 179 -3.73 12.84 -4.35
N ASP A 180 -3.20 12.18 -3.32
CA ASP A 180 -3.36 12.58 -1.93
C ASP A 180 -2.76 13.96 -1.66
N LEU A 181 -1.52 14.20 -2.08
CA LEU A 181 -0.87 15.52 -1.98
C LEU A 181 -1.60 16.59 -2.80
N GLY A 182 -2.13 16.23 -3.98
CA GLY A 182 -2.97 17.12 -4.77
C GLY A 182 -4.23 17.52 -4.03
N ILE A 183 -4.94 16.59 -3.43
CA ILE A 183 -6.12 16.85 -2.59
C ILE A 183 -5.70 17.67 -1.35
N ALA A 184 -4.61 17.28 -0.68
CA ALA A 184 -4.12 17.94 0.51
C ALA A 184 -3.82 19.43 0.25
N THR A 185 -3.13 19.72 -0.85
CA THR A 185 -2.73 21.11 -1.17
C THR A 185 -3.83 21.98 -1.77
N THR A 186 -4.89 21.38 -2.36
CA THR A 186 -5.96 22.14 -3.01
C THR A 186 -7.22 22.25 -2.17
N TRP A 187 -7.63 21.20 -1.48
CA TRP A 187 -8.91 21.14 -0.76
C TRP A 187 -8.77 21.09 0.76
N LEU A 188 -7.65 20.50 1.26
CA LEU A 188 -7.46 20.31 2.70
C LEU A 188 -6.44 21.28 3.28
N TYR A 189 -5.89 22.19 2.47
CA TYR A 189 -4.88 23.13 2.92
C TYR A 189 -5.41 24.02 4.04
N THR A 190 -4.69 24.06 5.14
CA THR A 190 -4.96 24.90 6.30
C THR A 190 -3.67 25.57 6.71
N GLU A 191 -3.75 26.85 7.06
CA GLU A 191 -2.60 27.60 7.57
C GLU A 191 -2.01 26.94 8.82
N SER A 192 -0.78 27.30 9.10
CA SER A 192 -0.05 26.80 10.25
C SER A 192 -0.60 27.45 11.53
N ASP A 193 -1.33 26.71 12.33
CA ASP A 193 -1.97 27.23 13.55
C ASP A 193 -1.73 26.34 14.77
N GLN A 194 -1.94 26.92 15.96
CA GLN A 194 -1.82 26.21 17.22
C GLN A 194 -3.01 25.28 17.44
N LEU A 195 -2.77 24.19 18.19
CA LEU A 195 -3.83 23.24 18.53
C LEU A 195 -4.82 23.84 19.53
N VAL A 196 -6.08 23.39 19.42
CA VAL A 196 -7.06 23.62 20.48
C VAL A 196 -6.62 22.91 21.77
N PRO A 197 -7.00 23.41 22.99
CA PRO A 197 -6.53 22.88 24.25
C PRO A 197 -6.72 21.35 24.43
N ALA A 198 -7.82 20.80 23.91
CA ALA A 198 -8.10 19.36 23.98
C ALA A 198 -7.05 18.48 23.25
N LEU A 199 -6.32 19.04 22.31
CA LEU A 199 -5.28 18.34 21.56
C LEU A 199 -3.88 18.51 22.17
N HIS A 200 -3.71 19.34 23.21
CA HIS A 200 -2.45 19.49 23.95
C HIS A 200 -2.23 18.31 24.90
N SER A 201 -1.91 17.12 24.34
CA SER A 201 -1.68 15.89 25.08
C SER A 201 -0.56 15.08 24.42
N TYR A 202 0.22 14.35 25.22
CA TYR A 202 1.17 13.36 24.69
C TYR A 202 0.49 12.23 23.93
N TRP A 203 -0.80 12.00 24.18
CA TRP A 203 -1.60 11.03 23.45
C TRP A 203 -1.75 11.38 21.96
N LEU A 204 -1.69 12.68 21.61
CA LEU A 204 -1.64 13.09 20.20
C LEU A 204 -0.50 12.40 19.46
N TRP A 205 0.68 12.33 20.07
CA TRP A 205 1.84 11.67 19.47
C TRP A 205 1.63 10.16 19.36
N ILE A 206 1.13 9.51 20.39
CA ILE A 206 0.98 8.05 20.40
C ILE A 206 -0.16 7.61 19.48
N HIS A 207 -1.37 8.15 19.70
CA HIS A 207 -2.58 7.74 19.00
C HIS A 207 -2.51 8.07 17.50
N VAL A 208 -2.20 9.32 17.15
CA VAL A 208 -2.25 9.75 15.75
C VAL A 208 -1.10 9.18 14.94
N SER A 209 0.13 9.07 15.49
CA SER A 209 1.23 8.42 14.77
C SER A 209 0.95 6.95 14.49
N THR A 210 0.37 6.22 15.45
CA THR A 210 -0.03 4.82 15.22
C THR A 210 -1.17 4.71 14.21
N ALA A 211 -2.13 5.65 14.21
CA ALA A 211 -3.20 5.71 13.22
C ALA A 211 -2.67 5.93 11.79
N ILE A 212 -1.74 6.89 11.63
CA ILE A 212 -1.08 7.16 10.35
C ILE A 212 -0.33 5.93 9.85
N PHE A 213 0.47 5.31 10.72
CA PHE A 213 1.22 4.12 10.35
C PHE A 213 0.33 2.94 9.98
N CYS A 214 -0.73 2.69 10.76
CA CYS A 214 -1.73 1.66 10.44
C CYS A 214 -2.40 1.93 9.10
N GLY A 215 -2.83 3.16 8.87
CA GLY A 215 -3.45 3.57 7.61
C GLY A 215 -2.53 3.35 6.40
N ALA A 216 -1.26 3.75 6.51
CA ALA A 216 -0.27 3.55 5.45
C ALA A 216 -0.07 2.06 5.11
N VAL A 217 -0.02 1.19 6.12
CA VAL A 217 0.11 -0.26 5.89
C VAL A 217 -1.18 -0.87 5.35
N PHE A 218 -2.36 -0.47 5.84
CA PHE A 218 -3.64 -0.87 5.27
C PHE A 218 -3.77 -0.44 3.82
N TYR A 219 -3.32 0.76 3.48
CA TYR A 219 -3.26 1.26 2.11
C TYR A 219 -2.40 0.34 1.21
N LEU A 220 -1.18 -0.02 1.64
CA LEU A 220 -0.34 -0.95 0.88
C LEU A 220 -1.01 -2.33 0.70
N GLY A 221 -1.75 -2.79 1.72
CA GLY A 221 -2.57 -3.99 1.66
C GLY A 221 -3.70 -3.88 0.63
N ALA A 222 -4.38 -2.74 0.59
CA ALA A 222 -5.44 -2.48 -0.37
C ALA A 222 -4.91 -2.41 -1.81
N VAL A 223 -3.80 -1.72 -2.05
CA VAL A 223 -3.12 -1.70 -3.35
C VAL A 223 -2.78 -3.12 -3.82
N ALA A 224 -2.15 -3.92 -2.94
CA ALA A 224 -1.83 -5.30 -3.26
C ALA A 224 -3.09 -6.14 -3.58
N THR A 225 -4.19 -5.88 -2.86
CA THR A 225 -5.47 -6.57 -3.07
C THR A 225 -6.11 -6.19 -4.40
N VAL A 226 -6.08 -4.91 -4.78
CA VAL A 226 -6.58 -4.46 -6.10
C VAL A 226 -5.75 -5.10 -7.23
N LEU A 227 -4.43 -5.05 -7.13
CA LEU A 227 -3.55 -5.67 -8.11
C LEU A 227 -3.71 -7.20 -8.17
N TYR A 228 -3.98 -7.83 -7.02
CA TYR A 228 -4.35 -9.23 -6.96
C TYR A 228 -5.59 -9.52 -7.82
N LEU A 229 -6.67 -8.75 -7.71
CA LEU A 229 -7.91 -8.97 -8.45
C LEU A 229 -7.68 -8.89 -9.97
N PHE A 230 -6.89 -7.92 -10.43
CA PHE A 230 -6.53 -7.82 -11.85
C PHE A 230 -5.66 -8.99 -12.30
N ARG A 231 -4.66 -9.35 -11.51
CA ARG A 231 -3.75 -10.44 -11.83
C ARG A 231 -4.46 -11.80 -11.84
N ASP A 232 -5.33 -12.06 -10.86
CA ASP A 232 -6.14 -13.27 -10.78
C ASP A 232 -7.08 -13.39 -12.00
N SER A 233 -7.72 -12.29 -12.41
CA SER A 233 -8.54 -12.27 -13.63
C SER A 233 -7.74 -12.61 -14.89
N TYR A 234 -6.53 -12.10 -14.97
CA TYR A 234 -5.61 -12.36 -16.06
C TYR A 234 -5.17 -13.83 -16.10
N GLU A 235 -4.74 -14.39 -14.96
CA GLU A 235 -4.31 -15.78 -14.84
C GLU A 235 -5.46 -16.76 -15.15
N ASN A 236 -6.67 -16.48 -14.66
CA ASN A 236 -7.85 -17.29 -14.94
C ASN A 236 -8.22 -17.28 -16.42
N LYS A 237 -8.09 -16.11 -17.10
CA LYS A 237 -8.33 -16.00 -18.54
C LYS A 237 -7.33 -16.83 -19.35
N LEU A 238 -6.06 -16.80 -18.96
CA LEU A 238 -5.03 -17.65 -19.61
C LEU A 238 -5.30 -19.14 -19.37
N ALA A 239 -5.66 -19.51 -18.13
CA ALA A 239 -5.95 -20.91 -17.77
C ALA A 239 -7.15 -21.47 -18.53
N SER A 240 -8.14 -20.64 -18.90
CA SER A 240 -9.30 -21.02 -19.71
C SER A 240 -9.02 -21.02 -21.22
N GLY A 241 -7.78 -20.82 -21.66
CA GLY A 241 -7.40 -20.75 -23.08
C GLY A 241 -7.77 -19.43 -23.77
N GLY A 242 -8.24 -18.44 -23.01
CA GLY A 242 -8.55 -17.11 -23.51
C GLY A 242 -7.28 -16.30 -23.83
N ASN A 243 -7.40 -15.36 -24.76
CA ASN A 243 -6.31 -14.47 -25.11
C ASN A 243 -6.53 -13.08 -24.46
N PRO A 244 -5.76 -12.69 -23.42
CA PRO A 244 -5.79 -11.34 -22.88
C PRO A 244 -5.30 -10.33 -23.93
N GLY A 245 -5.88 -9.14 -23.95
CA GLY A 245 -5.42 -8.05 -24.83
C GLY A 245 -3.96 -7.69 -24.59
N SER A 246 -3.32 -7.09 -25.59
CA SER A 246 -1.89 -6.73 -25.56
C SER A 246 -1.53 -5.83 -24.38
N PHE A 247 -2.37 -4.87 -24.04
CA PHE A 247 -2.18 -3.99 -22.87
C PHE A 247 -2.22 -4.78 -21.55
N ALA A 248 -3.23 -5.61 -21.36
CA ALA A 248 -3.35 -6.44 -20.15
C ALA A 248 -2.14 -7.38 -19.99
N ARG A 249 -1.66 -7.95 -21.10
CA ARG A 249 -0.47 -8.79 -21.12
C ARG A 249 0.78 -7.99 -20.73
N SER A 250 1.00 -6.83 -21.35
CA SER A 250 2.19 -6.02 -21.07
C SER A 250 2.28 -5.49 -19.66
N VAL A 251 1.15 -5.24 -19.01
CA VAL A 251 1.07 -4.71 -17.63
C VAL A 251 1.02 -5.83 -16.60
N LEU A 252 0.07 -6.77 -16.75
CA LEU A 252 -0.22 -7.74 -15.70
C LEU A 252 0.82 -8.88 -15.63
N GLU A 253 1.51 -9.20 -16.73
CA GLU A 253 2.63 -10.15 -16.67
C GLU A 253 3.78 -9.70 -15.78
N ARG A 254 3.90 -8.41 -15.54
CA ARG A 254 4.96 -7.81 -14.70
C ARG A 254 4.66 -7.84 -13.21
N LEU A 255 3.42 -8.09 -12.84
CA LEU A 255 3.03 -8.24 -11.45
C LEU A 255 3.46 -9.63 -10.94
N PRO A 256 3.72 -9.75 -9.64
CA PRO A 256 3.83 -11.05 -8.98
C PRO A 256 2.61 -11.92 -9.25
N ALA A 257 2.78 -13.23 -9.13
CA ALA A 257 1.66 -14.16 -9.24
C ALA A 257 0.52 -13.78 -8.29
N ALA A 258 -0.74 -13.98 -8.70
CA ALA A 258 -1.91 -13.63 -7.91
C ALA A 258 -1.82 -14.18 -6.47
N ALA A 259 -1.36 -15.42 -6.31
CA ALA A 259 -1.17 -16.04 -4.99
C ALA A 259 -0.15 -15.30 -4.10
N SER A 260 0.90 -14.71 -4.69
CA SER A 260 1.91 -13.94 -3.96
C SER A 260 1.35 -12.59 -3.49
N LEU A 261 0.57 -11.93 -4.35
CA LEU A 261 -0.11 -10.66 -4.00
C LEU A 261 -1.13 -10.86 -2.87
N ASP A 262 -1.96 -11.91 -2.96
CA ASP A 262 -2.92 -12.27 -1.91
C ASP A 262 -2.22 -12.58 -0.57
N LYS A 263 -1.12 -13.31 -0.63
CA LYS A 263 -0.32 -13.64 0.56
C LYS A 263 0.33 -12.40 1.17
N PHE A 264 0.84 -11.50 0.35
CA PHE A 264 1.43 -10.25 0.83
C PHE A 264 0.37 -9.39 1.52
N ALA A 265 -0.78 -9.12 0.86
CA ALA A 265 -1.88 -8.36 1.44
C ALA A 265 -2.37 -8.94 2.78
N TYR A 266 -2.54 -10.27 2.85
CA TYR A 266 -2.93 -10.93 4.09
C TYR A 266 -1.92 -10.71 5.20
N ARG A 267 -0.63 -10.91 4.92
CA ARG A 267 0.43 -10.83 5.94
C ARG A 267 0.56 -9.44 6.54
N ILE A 268 0.52 -8.40 5.70
CA ILE A 268 0.66 -7.03 6.21
C ILE A 268 -0.59 -6.59 6.98
N ASN A 269 -1.80 -6.94 6.51
CA ASN A 269 -3.04 -6.65 7.22
C ASN A 269 -3.09 -7.38 8.57
N ALA A 270 -2.67 -8.65 8.62
CA ALA A 270 -2.60 -9.41 9.87
C ALA A 270 -1.55 -8.87 10.85
N ALA A 271 -0.42 -8.40 10.33
CA ALA A 271 0.64 -7.84 11.16
C ALA A 271 0.28 -6.49 11.76
N ILE A 272 -0.47 -5.64 11.02
CA ILE A 272 -0.81 -4.30 11.48
C ILE A 272 -2.09 -4.25 12.32
N PHE A 273 -2.97 -5.24 12.22
CA PHE A 273 -4.26 -5.25 12.93
C PHE A 273 -4.15 -5.12 14.46
N PRO A 274 -3.19 -5.78 15.14
CA PRO A 274 -2.98 -5.56 16.58
C PRO A 274 -2.63 -4.10 16.92
N LEU A 275 -1.83 -3.43 16.07
CA LEU A 275 -1.49 -2.02 16.26
C LEU A 275 -2.71 -1.12 16.04
N TRP A 276 -3.60 -1.45 15.08
CA TRP A 276 -4.87 -0.75 14.93
C TRP A 276 -5.78 -0.91 16.15
N THR A 277 -5.81 -2.09 16.76
CA THR A 277 -6.51 -2.32 18.04
C THR A 277 -5.94 -1.43 19.14
N PHE A 278 -4.61 -1.39 19.28
CA PHE A 278 -3.95 -0.48 20.21
C PHE A 278 -4.28 0.98 19.93
N THR A 279 -4.31 1.39 18.66
CA THR A 279 -4.66 2.76 18.26
C THR A 279 -6.05 3.16 18.78
N ILE A 280 -7.06 2.29 18.63
CA ILE A 280 -8.41 2.56 19.15
C ILE A 280 -8.40 2.69 20.68
N ILE A 281 -7.70 1.80 21.38
CA ILE A 281 -7.59 1.84 22.84
C ILE A 281 -6.89 3.14 23.30
N ALA A 282 -5.79 3.50 22.66
CA ALA A 282 -5.06 4.74 22.95
C ALA A 282 -5.93 5.99 22.71
N GLY A 283 -6.75 5.98 21.65
CA GLY A 283 -7.71 7.03 21.38
C GLY A 283 -8.81 7.12 22.42
N ALA A 284 -9.30 5.99 22.91
CA ALA A 284 -10.30 5.96 23.99
C ALA A 284 -9.72 6.51 25.32
N ILE A 285 -8.48 6.17 25.66
CA ILE A 285 -7.81 6.73 26.84
C ILE A 285 -7.68 8.25 26.69
N TRP A 286 -7.25 8.72 25.52
CA TRP A 286 -7.14 10.15 25.25
C TRP A 286 -8.50 10.87 25.29
N ALA A 287 -9.57 10.25 24.82
CA ALA A 287 -10.93 10.78 24.91
C ALA A 287 -11.37 10.99 26.37
N GLY A 288 -10.90 10.12 27.30
CA GLY A 288 -11.07 10.30 28.74
C GLY A 288 -10.43 11.59 29.24
N ASP A 289 -9.21 11.89 28.80
CA ASP A 289 -8.49 13.10 29.19
C ASP A 289 -9.08 14.36 28.51
N ALA A 290 -9.43 14.27 27.23
CA ALA A 290 -9.86 15.41 26.43
C ALA A 290 -11.33 15.80 26.67
N TRP A 291 -12.21 14.83 26.90
CA TRP A 291 -13.67 15.02 26.96
C TRP A 291 -14.33 14.39 28.20
N GLY A 292 -13.57 13.88 29.16
CA GLY A 292 -14.07 13.27 30.38
C GLY A 292 -14.80 11.94 30.19
N ARG A 293 -14.67 11.29 29.03
CA ARG A 293 -15.29 10.01 28.71
C ARG A 293 -14.43 9.20 27.76
N TYR A 294 -14.30 7.91 27.99
CA TYR A 294 -13.49 7.00 27.16
C TYR A 294 -14.14 6.69 25.80
N TRP A 295 -15.48 6.69 25.74
CA TRP A 295 -16.23 6.35 24.54
C TRP A 295 -17.61 7.03 24.56
N GLY A 296 -18.02 7.63 23.47
CA GLY A 296 -19.29 8.36 23.38
C GLY A 296 -20.03 8.16 22.07
N TRP A 297 -19.62 7.14 21.29
CA TRP A 297 -20.25 6.85 20.00
C TRP A 297 -20.17 8.02 19.01
N ASP A 298 -19.16 8.85 19.13
CA ASP A 298 -18.86 9.87 18.13
C ASP A 298 -18.60 9.21 16.76
N ALA A 299 -18.90 9.94 15.69
CA ALA A 299 -18.79 9.37 14.34
C ALA A 299 -17.41 8.77 14.03
N LYS A 300 -16.34 9.42 14.51
CA LYS A 300 -14.96 8.95 14.36
C LYS A 300 -14.73 7.64 15.13
N GLU A 301 -15.25 7.56 16.35
CA GLU A 301 -15.18 6.36 17.20
C GLU A 301 -15.92 5.20 16.53
N VAL A 302 -17.15 5.45 16.06
CA VAL A 302 -17.99 4.45 15.37
C VAL A 302 -17.30 3.89 14.13
N TRP A 303 -16.78 4.75 13.25
CA TRP A 303 -16.15 4.31 12.00
C TRP A 303 -14.78 3.67 12.22
N SER A 304 -14.05 4.04 13.27
CA SER A 304 -12.84 3.34 13.67
C SER A 304 -13.14 1.92 14.14
N PHE A 305 -14.24 1.73 14.89
CA PHE A 305 -14.71 0.43 15.32
C PHE A 305 -15.27 -0.41 14.15
N ILE A 306 -16.05 0.20 13.24
CA ILE A 306 -16.51 -0.48 12.01
C ILE A 306 -15.31 -0.98 11.19
N THR A 307 -14.27 -0.16 11.04
CA THR A 307 -13.02 -0.55 10.37
C THR A 307 -12.38 -1.75 11.07
N TRP A 308 -12.32 -1.73 12.40
CA TRP A 308 -11.79 -2.83 13.20
C TRP A 308 -12.58 -4.12 12.97
N VAL A 309 -13.93 -4.05 13.07
CA VAL A 309 -14.82 -5.21 12.82
C VAL A 309 -14.62 -5.77 11.42
N ALA A 310 -14.53 -4.92 10.39
CA ALA A 310 -14.34 -5.34 9.02
C ALA A 310 -12.99 -6.05 8.79
N TYR A 311 -11.89 -5.53 9.36
CA TYR A 311 -10.60 -6.22 9.30
C TYR A 311 -10.57 -7.49 10.16
N ALA A 312 -11.21 -7.50 11.33
CA ALA A 312 -11.36 -8.70 12.16
C ALA A 312 -12.12 -9.80 11.38
N ALA A 313 -13.23 -9.44 10.73
CA ALA A 313 -14.00 -10.36 9.88
C ALA A 313 -13.17 -10.90 8.71
N TYR A 314 -12.38 -10.05 8.04
CA TYR A 314 -11.43 -10.46 7.01
C TYR A 314 -10.43 -11.49 7.53
N LEU A 315 -9.76 -11.19 8.64
CA LEU A 315 -8.76 -12.08 9.22
C LEU A 315 -9.38 -13.38 9.74
N HIS A 316 -10.54 -13.31 10.36
CA HIS A 316 -11.30 -14.47 10.83
C HIS A 316 -11.72 -15.38 9.66
N ALA A 317 -12.31 -14.83 8.61
CA ALA A 317 -12.69 -15.59 7.43
C ALA A 317 -11.48 -16.29 6.77
N ARG A 318 -10.30 -15.64 6.78
CA ARG A 318 -9.05 -16.23 6.30
C ARG A 318 -8.53 -17.36 7.18
N ALA A 319 -8.61 -17.20 8.49
CA ALA A 319 -8.02 -18.13 9.46
C ALA A 319 -8.92 -19.36 9.69
N THR A 320 -10.22 -19.18 9.82
CA THR A 320 -11.16 -20.24 10.24
C THR A 320 -11.95 -20.83 9.09
N ALA A 321 -12.58 -19.99 8.24
CA ALA A 321 -13.38 -20.43 7.11
C ALA A 321 -12.54 -20.77 5.87
N GLY A 322 -11.23 -20.60 5.92
CA GLY A 322 -10.31 -20.86 4.82
C GLY A 322 -10.58 -20.02 3.56
N TRP A 323 -11.26 -18.89 3.72
CA TRP A 323 -11.57 -18.01 2.60
C TRP A 323 -10.29 -17.45 2.00
N LYS A 324 -10.09 -17.74 0.73
CA LYS A 324 -8.96 -17.25 -0.07
C LYS A 324 -9.49 -16.64 -1.35
N GLY A 325 -8.64 -15.93 -2.04
CA GLY A 325 -8.99 -15.41 -3.34
C GLY A 325 -9.97 -14.23 -3.28
N ARG A 326 -10.84 -14.11 -4.27
CA ARG A 326 -11.72 -12.95 -4.48
C ARG A 326 -12.64 -12.62 -3.32
N LYS A 327 -13.22 -13.64 -2.66
CA LYS A 327 -14.12 -13.42 -1.52
C LYS A 327 -13.40 -12.67 -0.38
N ALA A 328 -12.21 -13.12 -0.03
CA ALA A 328 -11.39 -12.46 0.99
C ALA A 328 -10.92 -11.07 0.53
N ALA A 329 -10.56 -10.93 -0.75
CA ALA A 329 -10.14 -9.65 -1.32
C ALA A 329 -11.22 -8.57 -1.22
N TYR A 330 -12.48 -8.91 -1.51
CA TYR A 330 -13.59 -7.96 -1.37
C TYR A 330 -13.80 -7.51 0.07
N ILE A 331 -13.70 -8.42 1.05
CA ILE A 331 -13.81 -8.03 2.47
C ILE A 331 -12.67 -7.09 2.87
N ALA A 332 -11.44 -7.38 2.43
CA ALA A 332 -10.30 -6.51 2.70
C ALA A 332 -10.47 -5.10 2.10
N LEU A 333 -11.01 -5.00 0.88
CA LEU A 333 -11.30 -3.72 0.23
C LEU A 333 -12.44 -2.97 0.92
N ILE A 334 -13.49 -3.67 1.38
CA ILE A 334 -14.55 -3.07 2.19
C ILE A 334 -13.98 -2.53 3.50
N ALA A 335 -13.11 -3.29 4.18
CA ALA A 335 -12.46 -2.83 5.41
C ALA A 335 -11.62 -1.57 5.17
N PHE A 336 -10.88 -1.51 4.07
CA PHE A 336 -10.12 -0.31 3.70
C PHE A 336 -11.05 0.86 3.31
N ALA A 337 -12.15 0.61 2.63
CA ALA A 337 -13.16 1.63 2.33
C ALA A 337 -13.76 2.23 3.60
N CYS A 338 -14.00 1.41 4.64
CA CYS A 338 -14.43 1.90 5.96
C CYS A 338 -13.36 2.81 6.59
N PHE A 339 -12.07 2.45 6.47
CA PHE A 339 -10.97 3.30 6.91
C PHE A 339 -10.94 4.64 6.16
N LEU A 340 -11.08 4.63 4.83
CA LEU A 340 -11.13 5.86 4.03
C LEU A 340 -12.34 6.73 4.37
N PHE A 341 -13.49 6.10 4.61
CA PHE A 341 -14.67 6.83 5.04
C PHE A 341 -14.47 7.45 6.43
N ASN A 342 -13.85 6.71 7.35
CA ASN A 342 -13.47 7.27 8.64
C ASN A 342 -12.56 8.49 8.51
N TYR A 343 -11.63 8.47 7.55
CA TYR A 343 -10.72 9.58 7.33
C TYR A 343 -11.37 10.74 6.58
N TYR A 344 -11.82 10.53 5.36
CA TYR A 344 -12.41 11.59 4.54
C TYR A 344 -13.88 11.83 4.85
N GLY A 345 -14.69 10.78 4.85
CA GLY A 345 -16.15 10.89 4.97
C GLY A 345 -16.58 11.53 6.27
N VAL A 346 -16.06 11.07 7.40
CA VAL A 346 -16.41 11.62 8.71
C VAL A 346 -15.91 13.06 8.86
N ASN A 347 -14.69 13.35 8.44
CA ASN A 347 -14.13 14.69 8.60
C ASN A 347 -14.81 15.75 7.70
N LEU A 348 -15.25 15.38 6.50
CA LEU A 348 -15.79 16.32 5.52
C LEU A 348 -17.33 16.45 5.59
N PHE A 349 -18.04 15.41 6.03
CA PHE A 349 -19.51 15.33 5.89
C PHE A 349 -20.25 15.14 7.21
N VAL A 350 -19.56 14.87 8.33
CA VAL A 350 -20.20 14.56 9.59
C VAL A 350 -19.71 15.48 10.70
N ASN A 351 -20.63 16.17 11.37
CA ASN A 351 -20.30 16.92 12.58
C ASN A 351 -19.91 15.95 13.69
N SER A 352 -18.69 16.06 14.20
CA SER A 352 -18.15 15.21 15.25
C SER A 352 -17.27 15.98 16.21
N LEU A 353 -17.00 15.41 17.39
CA LEU A 353 -16.04 15.99 18.35
C LEU A 353 -14.61 16.03 17.78
N HIS A 354 -14.34 15.27 16.73
CA HIS A 354 -13.07 15.24 15.99
C HIS A 354 -13.03 16.27 14.84
N GLY A 355 -13.88 17.30 14.85
CA GLY A 355 -13.97 18.36 13.84
C GLY A 355 -12.75 19.28 13.78
N TYR A 356 -11.56 18.75 13.95
CA TYR A 356 -10.28 19.46 13.82
C TYR A 356 -9.73 19.41 12.39
N ALA A 357 -10.59 19.09 11.44
CA ALA A 357 -10.17 18.92 10.05
C ALA A 357 -9.57 20.20 9.44
N GLY A 358 -9.93 21.35 9.97
CA GLY A 358 -9.51 22.65 9.42
C GLY A 358 -10.28 23.04 8.14
N VAL A 359 -11.37 22.32 7.80
CA VAL A 359 -12.23 22.55 6.64
C VAL A 359 -13.65 22.82 7.06
#